data_62c268aefc5fbc9f9b594343964ddd88
#
_entry.id   62c268aefc5fbc9f9b594343964ddd88
#
_cell.length_a   1.000
_cell.length_b   1.000
_cell.length_c   1.000
_cell.angle_alpha   90.00
_cell.angle_beta   90.00
_cell.angle_gamma   90.00
#
_symmetry.space_group_name_H-M   'P 1'
#
loop_
_entity.id
_entity.type
_entity.pdbx_description
1 polymer ?
#
loop_
_entity_poly.entity_id
_entity_poly.type
_entity_poly.pdbx_seq_one_letter_code
_entity_poly.pdbx_strand_id
1 'polypeptide(L)'
;CHTKMSDMDGVSEAKDLVKRAYQWGHPAIAITDHGVVQSFPDANHLLDDLWKAEKNRRKEAGDENPDRNDFFKVIYGCEAYLVDDLKEIVTGDKGQPLRDSYVVFDIETTGFSPVKNRIIEIGAVKVADGKIVDKFSAFVNPETPIPFRIEQLTGISDEMVMDAPKIEEVLPEFLKFCEGTIFVAHNASFDMSFILENAARQNIPMDPTYVDTVGIARVLLPHQAKHTLDAVAKTLGVSLENHHRAVDDAGATAEIFVKFIPMLEQRNCRTLSDVNHLGDSSPDIVKRLFPYHAILLAKNDVGRVNLYRLVSESHLTYFHKTPRIPKSLLMKHREGLILGSACEAGELYRALLDEKSDAEIARIVNFYDYLEIQPTGNNLFMIHSEKMENINSVEDIQNMNRRIVKLGEQFNKPVVATCDVHFLDPADEVY
;
A
#
# COMPACT_ATOMS: atom_id res chain seq x y z
N CYS A 1 5.17 -18.71 10.64
CA CYS A 1 4.22 -19.83 10.75
C CYS A 1 2.95 -19.37 11.40
N HIS A 2 1.81 -19.86 10.91
CA HIS A 2 0.47 -19.59 11.40
C HIS A 2 -0.04 -20.81 12.18
N THR A 3 -0.57 -20.55 13.38
CA THR A 3 -1.17 -21.59 14.23
C THR A 3 -2.69 -21.55 14.06
N LYS A 4 -3.40 -22.47 14.68
CA LYS A 4 -4.88 -22.46 14.74
C LYS A 4 -5.46 -21.18 15.38
N MET A 5 -4.63 -20.29 15.92
CA MET A 5 -5.06 -18.95 16.40
C MET A 5 -5.18 -17.93 15.26
N SER A 6 -4.62 -18.23 14.09
CA SER A 6 -4.93 -17.50 12.84
C SER A 6 -6.32 -17.91 12.36
N ASP A 7 -7.32 -17.08 12.64
CA ASP A 7 -8.74 -17.38 12.42
C ASP A 7 -9.03 -17.73 10.95
N MET A 8 -9.65 -18.89 10.73
CA MET A 8 -10.02 -19.46 9.41
C MET A 8 -8.83 -19.65 8.45
N ASP A 9 -7.60 -19.84 8.97
CA ASP A 9 -6.41 -19.88 8.16
C ASP A 9 -5.40 -20.96 8.60
N GLY A 10 -4.95 -20.95 9.85
CA GLY A 10 -4.06 -21.98 10.40
C GLY A 10 -4.82 -23.13 11.07
N VAL A 11 -4.32 -24.36 10.93
CA VAL A 11 -4.95 -25.56 11.52
C VAL A 11 -4.13 -26.22 12.62
N SER A 12 -2.82 -25.92 12.69
CA SER A 12 -1.88 -26.61 13.59
C SER A 12 -1.75 -25.93 14.96
N GLU A 13 -1.56 -26.76 16.00
CA GLU A 13 -1.25 -26.26 17.34
C GLU A 13 0.15 -25.61 17.39
N ALA A 14 0.29 -24.51 18.12
CA ALA A 14 1.59 -23.86 18.31
C ALA A 14 2.66 -24.82 18.84
N LYS A 15 2.29 -25.70 19.78
CA LYS A 15 3.19 -26.70 20.36
C LYS A 15 3.71 -27.69 19.32
N ASP A 16 2.87 -28.12 18.41
CA ASP A 16 3.26 -29.10 17.38
C ASP A 16 4.21 -28.51 16.36
N LEU A 17 3.98 -27.25 15.93
CA LEU A 17 4.89 -26.52 15.04
C LEU A 17 6.27 -26.32 15.71
N VAL A 18 6.30 -25.84 16.95
CA VAL A 18 7.54 -25.61 17.71
C VAL A 18 8.29 -26.91 17.90
N LYS A 19 7.59 -28.01 18.30
CA LYS A 19 8.18 -29.34 18.47
C LYS A 19 8.77 -29.88 17.18
N ARG A 20 8.05 -29.76 16.07
CA ARG A 20 8.50 -30.22 14.74
C ARG A 20 9.76 -29.48 14.29
N ALA A 21 9.81 -28.15 14.42
CA ALA A 21 10.98 -27.34 14.08
C ALA A 21 12.20 -27.73 14.93
N TYR A 22 12.01 -27.94 16.26
CA TYR A 22 13.05 -28.40 17.14
C TYR A 22 13.58 -29.80 16.75
N GLN A 23 12.68 -30.73 16.44
CA GLN A 23 13.04 -32.10 16.02
C GLN A 23 13.81 -32.14 14.70
N TRP A 24 13.52 -31.19 13.79
CA TRP A 24 14.24 -31.04 12.53
C TRP A 24 15.61 -30.37 12.67
N GLY A 25 15.98 -29.95 13.89
CA GLY A 25 17.24 -29.27 14.15
C GLY A 25 17.31 -27.83 13.68
N HIS A 26 16.17 -27.17 13.49
CA HIS A 26 16.15 -25.74 13.20
C HIS A 26 16.73 -24.97 14.39
N PRO A 27 17.46 -23.86 14.18
CA PRO A 27 17.95 -23.04 15.28
C PRO A 27 16.82 -22.20 15.92
N ALA A 28 15.75 -21.92 15.17
CA ALA A 28 14.60 -21.13 15.63
C ALA A 28 13.36 -21.40 14.79
N ILE A 29 12.20 -20.98 15.31
CA ILE A 29 10.94 -20.85 14.57
C ILE A 29 10.31 -19.50 14.90
N ALA A 30 9.69 -18.82 13.92
CA ALA A 30 8.88 -17.63 14.12
C ALA A 30 7.39 -18.00 14.11
N ILE A 31 6.64 -17.53 15.11
CA ILE A 31 5.18 -17.64 15.16
C ILE A 31 4.60 -16.25 14.88
N THR A 32 3.76 -16.15 13.85
CA THR A 32 3.28 -14.89 13.29
C THR A 32 1.82 -15.02 12.88
N ASP A 33 0.95 -15.34 13.83
CA ASP A 33 -0.48 -15.46 13.59
C ASP A 33 -1.09 -14.15 13.08
N HIS A 34 -2.16 -14.25 12.27
CA HIS A 34 -2.84 -13.11 11.68
C HIS A 34 -3.55 -12.23 12.73
N GLY A 35 -3.01 -11.04 12.96
CA GLY A 35 -3.59 -10.02 13.82
C GLY A 35 -3.69 -10.37 15.30
N VAL A 36 -3.13 -11.49 15.75
CA VAL A 36 -3.26 -12.03 17.11
C VAL A 36 -1.95 -12.56 17.69
N VAL A 37 -1.91 -12.78 19.01
CA VAL A 37 -0.72 -13.24 19.75
C VAL A 37 -1.06 -14.33 20.79
N GLN A 38 -2.21 -14.99 20.68
CA GLN A 38 -2.71 -15.93 21.67
C GLN A 38 -1.92 -17.24 21.73
N SER A 39 -1.18 -17.60 20.70
CA SER A 39 -0.32 -18.78 20.65
C SER A 39 0.96 -18.68 21.52
N PHE A 40 1.35 -17.46 21.94
CA PHE A 40 2.63 -17.23 22.64
C PHE A 40 2.78 -18.02 23.95
N PRO A 41 1.78 -18.09 24.86
CA PRO A 41 1.93 -18.86 26.08
C PRO A 41 2.20 -20.34 25.82
N ASP A 42 1.49 -20.94 24.87
CA ASP A 42 1.66 -22.37 24.55
C ASP A 42 3.02 -22.67 23.96
N ALA A 43 3.50 -21.84 23.06
CA ALA A 43 4.85 -21.95 22.49
C ALA A 43 5.94 -21.76 23.55
N ASN A 44 5.77 -20.79 24.45
CA ASN A 44 6.74 -20.53 25.52
C ASN A 44 6.80 -21.65 26.54
N HIS A 45 5.66 -22.20 26.95
CA HIS A 45 5.63 -23.35 27.88
C HIS A 45 6.35 -24.55 27.30
N LEU A 46 6.13 -24.89 26.02
CA LEU A 46 6.85 -25.98 25.38
C LEU A 46 8.35 -25.69 25.29
N LEU A 47 8.73 -24.46 24.91
CA LEU A 47 10.15 -24.05 24.84
C LEU A 47 10.85 -24.23 26.21
N ASP A 48 10.17 -23.88 27.31
CA ASP A 48 10.71 -24.07 28.66
C ASP A 48 10.88 -25.55 29.02
N ASP A 49 9.91 -26.39 28.63
CA ASP A 49 10.01 -27.85 28.89
C ASP A 49 11.11 -28.48 28.03
N LEU A 50 11.27 -28.12 26.78
CA LEU A 50 12.38 -28.56 25.93
C LEU A 50 13.72 -28.10 26.48
N TRP A 51 13.83 -26.88 26.97
CA TRP A 51 15.04 -26.38 27.62
C TRP A 51 15.39 -27.14 28.89
N LYS A 52 14.42 -27.45 29.77
CA LYS A 52 14.65 -28.25 30.98
C LYS A 52 15.23 -29.62 30.64
N ALA A 53 14.67 -30.28 29.62
CA ALA A 53 15.17 -31.59 29.17
C ALA A 53 16.59 -31.48 28.62
N GLU A 54 16.86 -30.51 27.75
CA GLU A 54 18.18 -30.29 27.16
C GLU A 54 19.23 -29.90 28.21
N LYS A 55 18.87 -29.04 29.16
CA LYS A 55 19.75 -28.64 30.26
C LYS A 55 20.20 -29.84 31.11
N ASN A 56 19.28 -30.77 31.40
CA ASN A 56 19.60 -31.98 32.13
C ASN A 56 20.54 -32.89 31.32
N ARG A 57 20.24 -33.07 30.03
CA ARG A 57 21.09 -33.86 29.10
C ARG A 57 22.50 -33.29 29.02
N ARG A 58 22.68 -31.95 28.91
CA ARG A 58 23.99 -31.30 28.87
C ARG A 58 24.76 -31.48 30.16
N LYS A 59 24.08 -31.35 31.30
CA LYS A 59 24.70 -31.59 32.62
C LYS A 59 25.20 -33.03 32.77
N GLU A 60 24.40 -34.01 32.36
CA GLU A 60 24.80 -35.44 32.36
C GLU A 60 25.98 -35.69 31.42
N ALA A 61 26.14 -34.92 30.37
CA ALA A 61 27.25 -34.95 29.44
C ALA A 61 28.50 -34.18 29.92
N GLY A 62 28.45 -33.57 31.13
CA GLY A 62 29.61 -32.90 31.74
C GLY A 62 29.63 -31.35 31.52
N ASP A 63 28.59 -30.77 30.97
CA ASP A 63 28.46 -29.29 30.87
C ASP A 63 27.93 -28.77 32.22
N GLU A 64 28.78 -28.15 33.01
CA GLU A 64 28.41 -27.64 34.34
C GLU A 64 27.45 -26.44 34.28
N ASN A 65 27.54 -25.60 33.22
CA ASN A 65 26.81 -24.36 33.09
C ASN A 65 26.15 -24.20 31.69
N PRO A 66 25.14 -25.01 31.34
CA PRO A 66 24.48 -24.93 30.04
C PRO A 66 23.88 -23.54 29.80
N ASP A 67 24.25 -22.88 28.68
CA ASP A 67 23.72 -21.59 28.31
C ASP A 67 22.45 -21.75 27.47
N ARG A 68 21.38 -21.06 27.89
CA ARG A 68 20.11 -21.01 27.15
C ARG A 68 20.23 -20.25 25.84
N ASN A 69 21.19 -19.33 25.70
CA ASN A 69 21.34 -18.52 24.48
C ASN A 69 21.77 -19.38 23.27
N ASP A 70 22.40 -20.53 23.50
CA ASP A 70 22.79 -21.49 22.47
C ASP A 70 21.71 -22.53 22.16
N PHE A 71 20.52 -22.35 22.74
CA PHE A 71 19.40 -23.26 22.54
C PHE A 71 18.47 -22.77 21.46
N PHE A 72 17.65 -23.69 20.94
CA PHE A 72 16.54 -23.39 20.04
C PHE A 72 15.69 -22.22 20.52
N LYS A 73 15.24 -21.36 19.59
CA LYS A 73 14.50 -20.15 19.91
C LYS A 73 13.12 -20.13 19.27
N VAL A 74 12.16 -19.58 19.98
CA VAL A 74 10.89 -19.14 19.41
C VAL A 74 10.94 -17.61 19.24
N ILE A 75 10.72 -17.15 18.01
CA ILE A 75 10.60 -15.74 17.68
C ILE A 75 9.11 -15.41 17.71
N TYR A 76 8.74 -14.46 18.55
CA TYR A 76 7.35 -14.04 18.76
C TYR A 76 7.03 -12.87 17.88
N GLY A 77 5.99 -13.01 17.07
CA GLY A 77 5.55 -11.97 16.13
C GLY A 77 4.07 -12.05 15.81
N CYS A 78 3.66 -11.20 14.90
CA CYS A 78 2.29 -11.15 14.41
C CYS A 78 2.34 -10.76 12.93
N GLU A 79 1.57 -11.41 12.10
CA GLU A 79 1.27 -10.92 10.76
C GLU A 79 0.13 -9.90 10.87
N ALA A 80 0.49 -8.63 10.77
CA ALA A 80 -0.41 -7.52 11.00
C ALA A 80 -1.12 -7.08 9.72
N TYR A 81 -2.32 -6.55 9.86
CA TYR A 81 -3.06 -5.85 8.81
C TYR A 81 -2.73 -4.36 8.85
N LEU A 82 -1.63 -3.98 8.19
CA LEU A 82 -1.10 -2.62 8.18
C LEU A 82 -1.87 -1.74 7.20
N VAL A 83 -2.27 -0.54 7.62
CA VAL A 83 -2.91 0.45 6.75
C VAL A 83 -2.05 1.71 6.66
N ASP A 84 -1.95 2.25 5.44
CA ASP A 84 -1.17 3.47 5.20
C ASP A 84 -2.04 4.72 5.44
N ASP A 85 -2.04 5.18 6.67
CA ASP A 85 -2.69 6.42 7.11
C ASP A 85 -1.73 7.63 7.10
N LEU A 86 -0.49 7.43 6.62
CA LEU A 86 0.49 8.50 6.44
C LEU A 86 0.36 9.16 5.05
N LYS A 87 -0.54 8.68 4.20
CA LYS A 87 -0.81 9.30 2.91
C LYS A 87 -1.43 10.68 3.14
N GLU A 88 -0.69 11.69 2.76
CA GLU A 88 -1.13 13.07 2.79
C GLU A 88 -2.28 13.29 1.79
N ILE A 89 -3.29 14.08 2.19
CA ILE A 89 -4.33 14.56 1.28
C ILE A 89 -3.74 15.59 0.31
N VAL A 90 -2.79 16.37 0.82
CA VAL A 90 -2.03 17.38 0.06
C VAL A 90 -0.57 16.99 0.08
N THR A 91 -0.02 16.61 -1.05
CA THR A 91 1.40 16.30 -1.21
C THR A 91 2.15 17.54 -1.64
N GLY A 92 3.37 17.73 -1.14
CA GLY A 92 4.19 18.90 -1.43
C GLY A 92 3.60 20.19 -0.85
N ASP A 93 2.95 20.10 0.30
CA ASP A 93 2.35 21.21 1.00
C ASP A 93 3.40 22.26 1.40
N LYS A 94 3.16 23.51 1.07
CA LYS A 94 4.01 24.67 1.32
C LYS A 94 3.29 25.75 2.14
N GLY A 95 2.19 25.37 2.81
CA GLY A 95 1.36 26.28 3.61
C GLY A 95 0.47 27.21 2.76
N GLN A 96 0.16 26.81 1.52
CA GLN A 96 -0.70 27.62 0.64
C GLN A 96 -2.09 27.81 1.27
N PRO A 97 -2.77 28.95 1.01
CA PRO A 97 -4.12 29.16 1.46
C PRO A 97 -5.09 28.18 0.78
N LEU A 98 -6.18 27.82 1.48
CA LEU A 98 -7.20 26.94 0.93
C LEU A 98 -7.96 27.59 -0.26
N ARG A 99 -8.09 28.92 -0.26
CA ARG A 99 -8.61 29.65 -1.41
C ARG A 99 -7.46 30.17 -2.25
N ASP A 100 -7.20 29.48 -3.33
CA ASP A 100 -6.13 29.75 -4.29
C ASP A 100 -6.59 29.42 -5.71
N SER A 101 -5.69 29.52 -6.67
CA SER A 101 -5.91 29.08 -8.04
C SER A 101 -5.51 27.62 -8.19
N TYR A 102 -6.37 26.82 -8.78
CA TYR A 102 -6.19 25.38 -8.94
C TYR A 102 -6.30 24.96 -10.40
N VAL A 103 -5.54 23.95 -10.79
CA VAL A 103 -5.81 23.16 -11.99
C VAL A 103 -6.28 21.78 -11.54
N VAL A 104 -7.55 21.49 -11.86
CA VAL A 104 -8.13 20.16 -11.65
C VAL A 104 -7.98 19.40 -12.94
N PHE A 105 -7.36 18.23 -12.90
CA PHE A 105 -7.03 17.48 -14.10
C PHE A 105 -7.26 15.99 -13.91
N ASP A 106 -7.36 15.31 -15.03
CA ASP A 106 -7.52 13.88 -15.16
C ASP A 106 -6.77 13.42 -16.42
N ILE A 107 -6.31 12.17 -16.44
CA ILE A 107 -5.62 11.59 -17.60
C ILE A 107 -6.19 10.23 -17.96
N GLU A 108 -6.26 9.95 -19.26
CA GLU A 108 -6.46 8.59 -19.74
C GLU A 108 -5.14 7.99 -20.21
N THR A 109 -4.95 6.70 -19.98
CA THR A 109 -3.67 6.02 -20.19
C THR A 109 -3.86 4.64 -20.80
N THR A 110 -2.80 4.08 -21.41
CA THR A 110 -2.80 2.70 -21.93
C THR A 110 -2.72 1.63 -20.85
N GLY A 111 -2.67 2.01 -19.56
CA GLY A 111 -2.60 1.10 -18.41
C GLY A 111 -2.11 1.81 -17.16
N PHE A 112 -1.76 1.06 -16.12
CA PHE A 112 -1.58 1.62 -14.77
C PHE A 112 -0.14 2.01 -14.41
N SER A 113 0.85 1.59 -15.17
CA SER A 113 2.27 1.86 -14.87
C SER A 113 2.77 3.14 -15.56
N PRO A 114 3.20 4.18 -14.83
CA PRO A 114 3.73 5.39 -15.44
C PRO A 114 5.04 5.14 -16.22
N VAL A 115 5.75 4.04 -15.90
CA VAL A 115 7.01 3.68 -16.57
C VAL A 115 6.75 2.96 -17.90
N LYS A 116 5.80 2.01 -17.92
CA LYS A 116 5.54 1.15 -19.09
C LYS A 116 4.41 1.66 -19.98
N ASN A 117 3.41 2.29 -19.41
CA ASN A 117 2.23 2.76 -20.13
C ASN A 117 2.38 4.21 -20.56
N ARG A 118 1.46 4.67 -21.41
CA ARG A 118 1.49 5.98 -22.04
C ARG A 118 0.21 6.73 -21.76
N ILE A 119 0.30 8.06 -21.69
CA ILE A 119 -0.86 8.95 -21.66
C ILE A 119 -1.48 8.97 -23.06
N ILE A 120 -2.81 8.92 -23.13
CA ILE A 120 -3.58 9.02 -24.38
C ILE A 120 -4.51 10.24 -24.40
N GLU A 121 -4.87 10.80 -23.26
CA GLU A 121 -5.61 12.06 -23.14
C GLU A 121 -5.18 12.79 -21.86
N ILE A 122 -5.13 14.13 -21.92
CA ILE A 122 -5.03 15.02 -20.75
C ILE A 122 -6.20 15.97 -20.79
N GLY A 123 -7.03 15.95 -19.74
CA GLY A 123 -8.11 16.90 -19.53
C GLY A 123 -7.88 17.73 -18.28
N ALA A 124 -8.09 19.04 -18.36
CA ALA A 124 -7.94 19.89 -17.19
C ALA A 124 -8.89 21.09 -17.21
N VAL A 125 -9.22 21.58 -16.04
CA VAL A 125 -9.97 22.82 -15.85
C VAL A 125 -9.27 23.69 -14.81
N LYS A 126 -9.18 24.99 -15.08
CA LYS A 126 -8.63 25.96 -14.14
C LYS A 126 -9.75 26.52 -13.27
N VAL A 127 -9.53 26.50 -11.96
CA VAL A 127 -10.45 27.04 -10.96
C VAL A 127 -9.80 28.23 -10.29
N ALA A 128 -10.48 29.36 -10.31
CA ALA A 128 -10.10 30.57 -9.60
C ALA A 128 -11.33 31.18 -8.92
N ASP A 129 -11.18 31.65 -7.68
CA ASP A 129 -12.29 32.20 -6.88
C ASP A 129 -13.53 31.28 -6.79
N GLY A 130 -13.29 29.95 -6.76
CA GLY A 130 -14.35 28.95 -6.69
C GLY A 130 -15.17 28.79 -7.98
N LYS A 131 -14.65 29.23 -9.11
CA LYS A 131 -15.29 29.10 -10.43
C LYS A 131 -14.33 28.49 -11.44
N ILE A 132 -14.88 27.72 -12.36
CA ILE A 132 -14.13 27.24 -13.53
C ILE A 132 -13.97 28.42 -14.49
N VAL A 133 -12.72 28.77 -14.82
CA VAL A 133 -12.38 29.95 -15.64
C VAL A 133 -11.73 29.57 -16.96
N ASP A 134 -11.15 28.40 -17.11
CA ASP A 134 -10.50 27.96 -18.34
C ASP A 134 -10.46 26.42 -18.43
N LYS A 135 -10.24 25.88 -19.63
CA LYS A 135 -10.18 24.43 -19.89
C LYS A 135 -9.03 24.10 -20.83
N PHE A 136 -8.44 22.94 -20.59
CA PHE A 136 -7.43 22.31 -21.45
C PHE A 136 -7.89 20.88 -21.80
N SER A 137 -7.75 20.48 -23.05
CA SER A 137 -8.02 19.12 -23.48
C SER A 137 -7.12 18.79 -24.66
N ALA A 138 -6.39 17.69 -24.57
CA ALA A 138 -5.51 17.23 -25.64
C ALA A 138 -5.46 15.71 -25.67
N PHE A 139 -5.67 15.13 -26.86
CA PHE A 139 -5.25 13.77 -27.13
C PHE A 139 -3.74 13.70 -27.26
N VAL A 140 -3.18 12.56 -26.91
CA VAL A 140 -1.74 12.29 -26.97
C VAL A 140 -1.52 11.00 -27.75
N ASN A 141 -0.65 11.05 -28.77
CA ASN A 141 -0.24 9.87 -29.48
C ASN A 141 0.69 9.01 -28.58
N PRO A 142 0.26 7.81 -28.15
CA PRO A 142 1.06 6.97 -27.27
C PRO A 142 2.21 6.26 -27.96
N GLU A 143 2.29 6.31 -29.30
CA GLU A 143 3.27 5.58 -30.13
C GLU A 143 3.25 4.05 -29.94
N THR A 144 2.17 3.54 -29.36
CA THR A 144 1.93 2.11 -29.11
C THR A 144 0.44 1.84 -29.23
N PRO A 145 0.01 0.65 -29.65
CA PRO A 145 -1.40 0.31 -29.70
C PRO A 145 -2.08 0.43 -28.35
N ILE A 146 -3.30 0.96 -28.35
CA ILE A 146 -4.15 1.04 -27.17
C ILE A 146 -4.70 -0.37 -26.91
N PRO A 147 -4.53 -0.95 -25.70
CA PRO A 147 -5.12 -2.24 -25.36
C PRO A 147 -6.65 -2.20 -25.49
N PHE A 148 -7.23 -3.25 -26.10
CA PHE A 148 -8.68 -3.33 -26.36
C PHE A 148 -9.54 -3.04 -25.13
N ARG A 149 -9.10 -3.48 -23.94
CA ARG A 149 -9.78 -3.21 -22.67
C ARG A 149 -9.80 -1.73 -22.33
N ILE A 150 -8.72 -1.01 -22.62
CA ILE A 150 -8.63 0.44 -22.41
C ILE A 150 -9.54 1.17 -23.39
N GLU A 151 -9.53 0.77 -24.64
CA GLU A 151 -10.46 1.32 -25.65
C GLU A 151 -11.91 1.12 -25.23
N GLN A 152 -12.29 -0.08 -24.72
CA GLN A 152 -13.63 -0.32 -24.21
C GLN A 152 -13.98 0.54 -22.98
N LEU A 153 -13.00 0.83 -22.13
CA LEU A 153 -13.21 1.63 -20.91
C LEU A 153 -13.34 3.11 -21.22
N THR A 154 -12.42 3.66 -22.03
CA THR A 154 -12.28 5.11 -22.27
C THR A 154 -13.02 5.57 -23.53
N GLY A 155 -13.34 4.64 -24.43
CA GLY A 155 -13.86 4.95 -25.76
C GLY A 155 -12.82 5.61 -26.69
N ILE A 156 -11.55 5.66 -26.29
CA ILE A 156 -10.45 6.22 -27.10
C ILE A 156 -9.83 5.13 -27.92
N SER A 157 -9.95 5.22 -29.25
CA SER A 157 -9.37 4.26 -30.20
C SER A 157 -8.02 4.74 -30.71
N ASP A 158 -7.22 3.80 -31.30
CA ASP A 158 -5.96 4.13 -31.99
C ASP A 158 -6.15 5.20 -33.07
N GLU A 159 -7.27 5.15 -33.80
CA GLU A 159 -7.57 6.12 -34.86
C GLU A 159 -7.72 7.57 -34.33
N MET A 160 -8.21 7.73 -33.08
CA MET A 160 -8.40 9.06 -32.49
C MET A 160 -7.11 9.71 -32.07
N VAL A 161 -6.06 8.92 -31.76
CA VAL A 161 -4.79 9.42 -31.23
C VAL A 161 -3.64 9.32 -32.20
N MET A 162 -3.80 8.63 -33.32
CA MET A 162 -2.72 8.34 -34.28
C MET A 162 -2.08 9.63 -34.86
N ASP A 163 -2.89 10.64 -35.13
CA ASP A 163 -2.44 11.94 -35.67
C ASP A 163 -2.33 13.02 -34.56
N ALA A 164 -2.51 12.65 -33.29
CA ALA A 164 -2.35 13.56 -32.16
C ALA A 164 -0.86 13.89 -31.92
N PRO A 165 -0.54 15.05 -31.31
CA PRO A 165 0.81 15.36 -30.89
C PRO A 165 1.31 14.38 -29.82
N LYS A 166 2.62 14.22 -29.74
CA LYS A 166 3.26 13.36 -28.75
C LYS A 166 3.33 14.04 -27.39
N ILE A 167 3.59 13.23 -26.34
CA ILE A 167 3.67 13.74 -24.96
C ILE A 167 4.77 14.82 -24.80
N GLU A 168 5.83 14.77 -25.60
CA GLU A 168 6.92 15.76 -25.61
C GLU A 168 6.43 17.17 -26.05
N GLU A 169 5.35 17.23 -26.81
CA GLU A 169 4.73 18.47 -27.26
C GLU A 169 3.60 18.89 -26.30
N VAL A 170 2.75 17.94 -25.92
CA VAL A 170 1.55 18.22 -25.09
C VAL A 170 1.91 18.58 -23.64
N LEU A 171 2.89 17.88 -23.04
CA LEU A 171 3.24 18.12 -21.62
C LEU A 171 3.73 19.54 -21.36
N PRO A 172 4.64 20.15 -22.15
CA PRO A 172 5.02 21.56 -21.95
C PRO A 172 3.83 22.54 -22.05
N GLU A 173 2.89 22.31 -22.96
CA GLU A 173 1.69 23.12 -23.10
C GLU A 173 0.76 22.98 -21.89
N PHE A 174 0.57 21.74 -21.42
CA PHE A 174 -0.18 21.46 -20.21
C PHE A 174 0.46 22.12 -18.97
N LEU A 175 1.78 21.98 -18.80
CA LEU A 175 2.49 22.61 -17.67
C LEU A 175 2.42 24.14 -17.72
N LYS A 176 2.46 24.73 -18.91
CA LYS A 176 2.24 26.17 -19.10
C LYS A 176 0.83 26.56 -18.70
N PHE A 177 -0.19 25.76 -19.05
CA PHE A 177 -1.57 25.96 -18.58
C PHE A 177 -1.65 25.90 -17.05
N CYS A 178 -0.85 25.04 -16.39
CA CYS A 178 -0.83 24.89 -14.93
C CYS A 178 -0.02 25.95 -14.19
N GLU A 179 0.63 26.89 -14.88
CA GLU A 179 1.53 27.88 -14.26
C GLU A 179 0.81 28.69 -13.17
N GLY A 180 1.43 28.78 -11.99
CA GLY A 180 0.89 29.53 -10.84
C GLY A 180 -0.33 28.91 -10.17
N THR A 181 -0.59 27.62 -10.37
CA THR A 181 -1.72 26.92 -9.78
C THR A 181 -1.31 25.70 -8.97
N ILE A 182 -2.18 25.23 -8.12
CA ILE A 182 -2.05 23.98 -7.35
C ILE A 182 -2.80 22.89 -8.11
N PHE A 183 -2.19 21.71 -8.26
CA PHE A 183 -2.81 20.57 -8.92
C PHE A 183 -3.87 19.92 -8.03
N VAL A 184 -4.95 19.46 -8.64
CA VAL A 184 -6.01 18.68 -7.99
C VAL A 184 -6.41 17.54 -8.91
N ALA A 185 -6.58 16.34 -8.38
CA ALA A 185 -7.14 15.22 -9.14
C ALA A 185 -7.92 14.27 -8.22
N HIS A 186 -8.67 13.35 -8.80
CA HIS A 186 -9.39 12.32 -8.06
C HIS A 186 -8.56 11.03 -8.04
N ASN A 187 -7.94 10.69 -6.90
CA ASN A 187 -6.84 9.74 -6.75
C ASN A 187 -5.53 10.29 -7.35
N ALA A 188 -5.21 11.51 -6.99
CA ALA A 188 -4.17 12.36 -7.57
C ALA A 188 -2.77 11.70 -7.68
N SER A 189 -2.46 10.73 -6.84
CA SER A 189 -1.18 10.01 -6.92
C SER A 189 -1.03 9.23 -8.22
N PHE A 190 -2.12 8.75 -8.83
CA PHE A 190 -2.10 8.09 -10.12
C PHE A 190 -1.73 9.07 -11.24
N ASP A 191 -2.51 10.11 -11.41
CA ASP A 191 -2.32 11.10 -12.49
C ASP A 191 -0.97 11.79 -12.38
N MET A 192 -0.61 12.25 -11.17
CA MET A 192 0.67 12.90 -10.92
C MET A 192 1.85 11.98 -11.18
N SER A 193 1.73 10.67 -10.96
CA SER A 193 2.82 9.74 -11.25
C SER A 193 3.20 9.72 -12.74
N PHE A 194 2.22 9.78 -13.64
CA PHE A 194 2.44 9.87 -15.08
C PHE A 194 3.01 11.24 -15.50
N ILE A 195 2.49 12.33 -14.95
CA ILE A 195 3.00 13.69 -15.23
C ILE A 195 4.46 13.80 -14.78
N LEU A 196 4.79 13.37 -13.55
CA LEU A 196 6.16 13.45 -13.01
C LEU A 196 7.14 12.56 -13.78
N GLU A 197 6.73 11.34 -14.16
CA GLU A 197 7.57 10.44 -14.96
C GLU A 197 7.87 11.03 -16.35
N ASN A 198 6.87 11.57 -17.04
CA ASN A 198 7.07 12.18 -18.35
C ASN A 198 7.87 13.50 -18.27
N ALA A 199 7.69 14.29 -17.19
CA ALA A 199 8.51 15.48 -16.95
C ALA A 199 9.98 15.08 -16.70
N ALA A 200 10.23 14.04 -15.92
CA ALA A 200 11.58 13.53 -15.66
C ALA A 200 12.27 13.06 -16.93
N ARG A 201 11.55 12.33 -17.81
CA ARG A 201 12.07 11.90 -19.13
C ARG A 201 12.44 13.07 -20.03
N GLN A 202 11.72 14.19 -19.93
CA GLN A 202 12.01 15.42 -20.67
C GLN A 202 12.98 16.35 -19.96
N ASN A 203 13.54 15.95 -18.80
CA ASN A 203 14.40 16.77 -17.94
C ASN A 203 13.73 18.09 -17.49
N ILE A 204 12.41 18.08 -17.29
CA ILE A 204 11.65 19.21 -16.77
C ILE A 204 11.59 19.07 -15.23
N PRO A 205 12.22 19.95 -14.45
CA PRO A 205 12.19 19.88 -13.01
C PRO A 205 10.79 20.23 -12.50
N MET A 206 10.22 19.40 -11.61
CA MET A 206 8.92 19.63 -10.98
C MET A 206 9.02 19.43 -9.47
N ASP A 207 8.42 20.33 -8.72
CA ASP A 207 8.18 20.24 -7.28
C ASP A 207 6.75 20.72 -6.98
N PRO A 208 5.71 19.99 -7.47
CA PRO A 208 4.34 20.43 -7.40
C PRO A 208 3.73 20.22 -6.01
N THR A 209 2.80 21.12 -5.66
CA THR A 209 1.79 20.83 -4.65
C THR A 209 0.57 20.26 -5.35
N TYR A 210 0.05 19.13 -4.85
CA TYR A 210 -1.19 18.56 -5.39
C TYR A 210 -2.11 18.01 -4.30
N VAL A 211 -3.41 18.08 -4.57
CA VAL A 211 -4.50 17.73 -3.65
C VAL A 211 -5.26 16.51 -4.19
N ASP A 212 -5.48 15.51 -3.32
CA ASP A 212 -6.28 14.33 -3.63
C ASP A 212 -7.72 14.49 -3.13
N THR A 213 -8.67 14.61 -4.06
CA THR A 213 -10.09 14.74 -3.70
C THR A 213 -10.68 13.46 -3.10
N VAL A 214 -10.10 12.28 -3.32
CA VAL A 214 -10.48 11.03 -2.62
C VAL A 214 -10.17 11.15 -1.13
N GLY A 215 -8.99 11.69 -0.79
CA GLY A 215 -8.60 11.94 0.59
C GLY A 215 -9.57 12.90 1.28
N ILE A 216 -9.90 14.03 0.63
CA ILE A 216 -10.90 14.98 1.15
C ILE A 216 -12.28 14.30 1.31
N ALA A 217 -12.73 13.54 0.30
CA ALA A 217 -14.02 12.86 0.34
C ALA A 217 -14.13 11.89 1.52
N ARG A 218 -13.08 11.14 1.83
CA ARG A 218 -13.04 10.23 2.99
C ARG A 218 -13.25 10.96 4.32
N VAL A 219 -12.70 12.16 4.45
CA VAL A 219 -12.83 13.00 5.65
C VAL A 219 -14.20 13.69 5.73
N LEU A 220 -14.67 14.23 4.62
CA LEU A 220 -15.92 15.02 4.60
C LEU A 220 -17.16 14.14 4.53
N LEU A 221 -17.08 12.97 3.89
CA LEU A 221 -18.18 12.03 3.66
C LEU A 221 -17.89 10.65 4.31
N PRO A 222 -17.64 10.59 5.62
CA PRO A 222 -17.14 9.39 6.30
C PRO A 222 -18.14 8.23 6.29
N HIS A 223 -19.43 8.48 6.08
CA HIS A 223 -20.47 7.44 6.05
C HIS A 223 -20.71 6.86 4.66
N GLN A 224 -20.08 7.41 3.63
CA GLN A 224 -20.19 6.90 2.26
C GLN A 224 -19.36 5.63 2.09
N ALA A 225 -19.94 4.59 1.50
CA ALA A 225 -19.30 3.28 1.36
C ALA A 225 -18.16 3.28 0.33
N LYS A 226 -18.31 4.06 -0.75
CA LYS A 226 -17.32 4.19 -1.85
C LYS A 226 -17.03 5.66 -2.10
N HIS A 227 -15.78 5.99 -2.41
CA HIS A 227 -15.34 7.35 -2.73
C HIS A 227 -14.79 7.41 -4.16
N THR A 228 -15.36 6.63 -5.09
CA THR A 228 -15.14 6.75 -6.53
C THR A 228 -15.77 8.04 -7.05
N LEU A 229 -15.29 8.55 -8.17
CA LEU A 229 -15.73 9.85 -8.73
C LEU A 229 -17.26 9.90 -8.89
N ASP A 230 -17.85 8.86 -9.50
CA ASP A 230 -19.29 8.71 -9.67
C ASP A 230 -20.08 8.73 -8.36
N ALA A 231 -19.58 8.03 -7.33
CA ALA A 231 -20.23 7.95 -6.03
C ALA A 231 -20.20 9.30 -5.30
N VAL A 232 -19.08 10.02 -5.36
CA VAL A 232 -18.92 11.34 -4.75
C VAL A 232 -19.75 12.38 -5.53
N ALA A 233 -19.70 12.38 -6.87
CA ALA A 233 -20.50 13.23 -7.72
C ALA A 233 -21.98 13.09 -7.41
N LYS A 234 -22.49 11.85 -7.34
CA LYS A 234 -23.89 11.57 -6.99
C LYS A 234 -24.27 12.14 -5.62
N THR A 235 -23.43 11.96 -4.61
CA THR A 235 -23.69 12.44 -3.24
C THR A 235 -23.74 13.95 -3.16
N LEU A 236 -22.90 14.63 -3.94
CA LEU A 236 -22.83 16.09 -3.97
C LEU A 236 -23.75 16.74 -5.02
N GLY A 237 -24.50 15.95 -5.79
CA GLY A 237 -25.37 16.45 -6.86
C GLY A 237 -24.58 17.13 -7.98
N VAL A 238 -23.45 16.51 -8.38
CA VAL A 238 -22.65 16.92 -9.54
C VAL A 238 -23.00 16.00 -10.70
N SER A 239 -23.24 16.58 -11.90
CA SER A 239 -23.48 15.80 -13.12
C SER A 239 -22.16 15.20 -13.61
N LEU A 240 -22.22 13.95 -14.04
CA LEU A 240 -21.09 13.24 -14.63
C LEU A 240 -21.57 12.71 -16.00
N GLU A 241 -21.47 13.56 -17.02
CA GLU A 241 -21.78 13.23 -18.41
C GLU A 241 -20.48 12.79 -19.10
N ASN A 242 -20.55 11.80 -19.98
CA ASN A 242 -19.40 11.22 -20.70
C ASN A 242 -18.23 10.77 -19.78
N HIS A 243 -18.56 10.03 -18.73
CA HIS A 243 -17.53 9.44 -17.87
C HIS A 243 -16.47 8.67 -18.69
N HIS A 244 -15.20 8.76 -18.27
CA HIS A 244 -14.01 8.29 -18.99
C HIS A 244 -13.60 9.16 -20.20
N ARG A 245 -13.88 10.45 -20.13
CA ARG A 245 -13.25 11.49 -20.94
C ARG A 245 -12.55 12.44 -20.00
N ALA A 246 -11.24 12.56 -20.13
CA ALA A 246 -10.40 13.25 -19.16
C ALA A 246 -10.88 14.67 -18.83
N VAL A 247 -11.34 15.44 -19.81
CA VAL A 247 -11.83 16.81 -19.57
C VAL A 247 -13.17 16.86 -18.83
N ASP A 248 -14.06 15.86 -19.03
CA ASP A 248 -15.35 15.79 -18.37
C ASP A 248 -15.18 15.31 -16.93
N ASP A 249 -14.30 14.32 -16.68
CA ASP A 249 -13.96 13.85 -15.34
C ASP A 249 -13.20 14.93 -14.55
N ALA A 250 -12.29 15.68 -15.17
CA ALA A 250 -11.66 16.85 -14.57
C ALA A 250 -12.70 17.95 -14.23
N GLY A 251 -13.69 18.18 -15.10
CA GLY A 251 -14.78 19.12 -14.85
C GLY A 251 -15.63 18.73 -13.65
N ALA A 252 -16.06 17.48 -13.59
CA ALA A 252 -16.82 16.95 -12.45
C ALA A 252 -16.00 16.98 -11.16
N THR A 253 -14.73 16.61 -11.22
CA THR A 253 -13.80 16.70 -10.08
C THR A 253 -13.64 18.15 -9.61
N ALA A 254 -13.59 19.12 -10.52
CA ALA A 254 -13.53 20.54 -10.19
C ALA A 254 -14.79 21.02 -9.46
N GLU A 255 -15.97 20.64 -9.93
CA GLU A 255 -17.24 20.98 -9.26
C GLU A 255 -17.31 20.36 -7.86
N ILE A 256 -16.86 19.11 -7.70
CA ILE A 256 -16.72 18.42 -6.40
C ILE A 256 -15.78 19.22 -5.50
N PHE A 257 -14.59 19.56 -6.00
CA PHE A 257 -13.59 20.28 -5.23
C PHE A 257 -14.07 21.66 -4.79
N VAL A 258 -14.74 22.40 -5.66
CA VAL A 258 -15.37 23.70 -5.32
C VAL A 258 -16.41 23.53 -4.21
N LYS A 259 -17.18 22.45 -4.19
CA LYS A 259 -18.13 22.15 -3.10
C LYS A 259 -17.41 21.72 -1.81
N PHE A 260 -16.24 21.10 -1.90
CA PHE A 260 -15.45 20.74 -0.72
C PHE A 260 -14.85 21.96 0.00
N ILE A 261 -14.44 23.01 -0.71
CA ILE A 261 -13.83 24.20 -0.11
C ILE A 261 -14.67 24.77 1.05
N PRO A 262 -15.98 25.13 0.89
CA PRO A 262 -16.77 25.62 2.01
C PRO A 262 -16.98 24.58 3.13
N MET A 263 -17.01 23.28 2.81
CA MET A 263 -17.12 22.22 3.82
C MET A 263 -15.84 22.11 4.65
N LEU A 264 -14.67 22.31 4.05
CA LEU A 264 -13.37 22.36 4.73
C LEU A 264 -13.28 23.61 5.60
N GLU A 265 -13.74 24.76 5.11
CA GLU A 265 -13.79 26.01 5.88
C GLU A 265 -14.68 25.90 7.14
N GLN A 266 -15.82 25.19 7.05
CA GLN A 266 -16.67 24.88 8.20
C GLN A 266 -15.95 24.01 9.25
N ARG A 267 -14.90 23.27 8.84
CA ARG A 267 -14.03 22.49 9.74
C ARG A 267 -12.77 23.27 10.16
N ASN A 268 -12.78 24.59 10.01
CA ASN A 268 -11.70 25.52 10.34
C ASN A 268 -10.44 25.39 9.51
N CYS A 269 -10.46 24.72 8.36
CA CYS A 269 -9.33 24.74 7.44
C CYS A 269 -9.20 26.11 6.77
N ARG A 270 -8.01 26.68 6.80
CA ARG A 270 -7.64 27.95 6.13
C ARG A 270 -6.52 27.77 5.14
N THR A 271 -5.70 26.74 5.36
CA THR A 271 -4.53 26.39 4.55
C THR A 271 -4.65 24.94 4.08
N LEU A 272 -3.83 24.57 3.10
CA LEU A 272 -3.69 23.17 2.67
C LEU A 272 -3.08 22.29 3.78
N SER A 273 -2.23 22.85 4.63
CA SER A 273 -1.70 22.16 5.83
C SER A 273 -2.83 21.76 6.79
N ASP A 274 -3.84 22.62 6.97
CA ASP A 274 -5.01 22.28 7.80
C ASP A 274 -5.80 21.10 7.22
N VAL A 275 -5.84 20.97 5.89
CA VAL A 275 -6.50 19.84 5.21
C VAL A 275 -5.76 18.53 5.51
N ASN A 276 -4.44 18.52 5.51
CA ASN A 276 -3.65 17.36 5.92
C ASN A 276 -3.94 16.95 7.36
N HIS A 277 -4.01 17.92 8.28
CA HIS A 277 -4.33 17.67 9.69
C HIS A 277 -5.74 17.11 9.90
N LEU A 278 -6.71 17.43 9.03
CA LEU A 278 -8.03 16.77 9.07
C LEU A 278 -7.96 15.28 8.72
N GLY A 279 -7.01 14.88 7.90
CA GLY A 279 -6.73 13.48 7.56
C GLY A 279 -6.10 12.69 8.71
N ASP A 280 -5.58 13.38 9.74
CA ASP A 280 -4.97 12.76 10.91
C ASP A 280 -6.00 11.92 11.68
N SER A 281 -6.07 10.65 11.26
CA SER A 281 -6.41 9.48 12.09
C SER A 281 -7.75 9.48 12.81
N SER A 282 -8.84 9.88 12.17
CA SER A 282 -10.14 9.36 12.65
C SER A 282 -10.16 7.83 12.49
N PRO A 283 -10.46 7.06 13.56
CA PRO A 283 -10.57 5.59 13.45
C PRO A 283 -11.48 5.12 12.32
N ASP A 284 -12.53 5.89 12.01
CA ASP A 284 -13.48 5.56 10.94
C ASP A 284 -12.89 5.70 9.53
N ILE A 285 -11.91 6.56 9.34
CA ILE A 285 -11.14 6.67 8.09
C ILE A 285 -10.18 5.49 7.98
N VAL A 286 -9.41 5.24 9.03
CA VAL A 286 -8.44 4.13 9.10
C VAL A 286 -9.11 2.79 8.81
N LYS A 287 -10.29 2.54 9.34
CA LYS A 287 -11.09 1.32 9.10
C LYS A 287 -11.46 1.09 7.64
N ARG A 288 -11.35 2.08 6.78
CA ARG A 288 -11.70 1.99 5.35
C ARG A 288 -10.50 1.91 4.42
N LEU A 289 -9.30 2.17 4.94
CA LEU A 289 -8.07 2.03 4.16
C LEU A 289 -7.83 0.57 3.81
N PHE A 290 -7.15 0.31 2.70
CA PHE A 290 -6.79 -1.05 2.29
C PHE A 290 -5.73 -1.62 3.25
N PRO A 291 -5.93 -2.80 3.84
CA PRO A 291 -4.95 -3.42 4.71
C PRO A 291 -3.95 -4.23 3.91
N TYR A 292 -2.66 -4.03 4.18
CA TYR A 292 -1.55 -4.83 3.68
C TYR A 292 -1.04 -5.75 4.79
N HIS A 293 -0.54 -6.92 4.45
CA HIS A 293 0.16 -7.76 5.39
C HIS A 293 1.54 -7.16 5.72
N ALA A 294 1.93 -7.25 6.97
CA ALA A 294 3.25 -6.85 7.46
C ALA A 294 3.66 -7.71 8.64
N ILE A 295 4.90 -8.17 8.69
CA ILE A 295 5.40 -9.00 9.79
C ILE A 295 5.97 -8.09 10.89
N LEU A 296 5.46 -8.22 12.10
CA LEU A 296 5.97 -7.57 13.30
C LEU A 296 6.63 -8.62 14.18
N LEU A 297 7.94 -8.52 14.42
CA LEU A 297 8.68 -9.43 15.31
C LEU A 297 9.15 -8.68 16.57
N ALA A 298 8.94 -9.26 17.75
CA ALA A 298 9.44 -8.71 19.00
C ALA A 298 10.94 -9.04 19.15
N LYS A 299 11.80 -8.01 19.15
CA LYS A 299 13.24 -8.13 19.32
C LYS A 299 13.65 -8.29 20.80
N ASN A 300 12.87 -7.72 21.70
CA ASN A 300 13.12 -7.67 23.13
C ASN A 300 11.80 -7.43 23.91
N ASP A 301 11.87 -7.29 25.23
CA ASP A 301 10.69 -7.06 26.08
C ASP A 301 9.95 -5.76 25.77
N VAL A 302 10.65 -4.69 25.37
CA VAL A 302 10.01 -3.44 24.94
C VAL A 302 9.17 -3.70 23.69
N GLY A 303 9.74 -4.40 22.70
CA GLY A 303 9.03 -4.81 21.48
C GLY A 303 7.84 -5.71 21.77
N ARG A 304 7.96 -6.65 22.71
CA ARG A 304 6.85 -7.51 23.13
C ARG A 304 5.67 -6.68 23.70
N VAL A 305 5.96 -5.71 24.55
CA VAL A 305 4.94 -4.82 25.12
C VAL A 305 4.30 -3.96 24.03
N ASN A 306 5.11 -3.42 23.11
CA ASN A 306 4.63 -2.61 22.01
C ASN A 306 3.78 -3.45 21.04
N LEU A 307 4.17 -4.69 20.75
CA LEU A 307 3.36 -5.61 19.94
C LEU A 307 1.98 -5.85 20.57
N TYR A 308 1.91 -6.10 21.89
CA TYR A 308 0.66 -6.28 22.58
C TYR A 308 -0.24 -5.03 22.54
N ARG A 309 0.36 -3.83 22.64
CA ARG A 309 -0.38 -2.57 22.49
C ARG A 309 -0.96 -2.42 21.10
N LEU A 310 -0.15 -2.66 20.07
CA LEU A 310 -0.59 -2.59 18.67
C LEU A 310 -1.72 -3.56 18.38
N VAL A 311 -1.60 -4.82 18.81
CA VAL A 311 -2.66 -5.82 18.66
C VAL A 311 -3.91 -5.42 19.43
N SER A 312 -3.80 -4.93 20.68
CA SER A 312 -4.94 -4.48 21.44
C SER A 312 -5.67 -3.32 20.76
N GLU A 313 -4.95 -2.28 20.33
CA GLU A 313 -5.53 -1.14 19.64
C GLU A 313 -6.17 -1.54 18.31
N SER A 314 -5.58 -2.47 17.56
CA SER A 314 -6.14 -2.94 16.30
C SER A 314 -7.51 -3.60 16.47
N HIS A 315 -7.72 -4.31 17.57
CA HIS A 315 -9.01 -4.95 17.90
C HIS A 315 -10.00 -3.98 18.54
N LEU A 316 -9.57 -3.12 19.44
CA LEU A 316 -10.46 -2.25 20.21
C LEU A 316 -10.89 -1.00 19.44
N THR A 317 -9.95 -0.42 18.67
CA THR A 317 -10.15 0.90 18.05
C THR A 317 -10.31 0.80 16.53
N TYR A 318 -9.51 -0.06 15.86
CA TYR A 318 -9.39 -0.05 14.40
C TYR A 318 -9.95 -1.30 13.71
N PHE A 319 -10.69 -2.14 14.41
CA PHE A 319 -11.27 -3.36 13.84
C PHE A 319 -12.33 -3.04 12.77
N HIS A 320 -12.15 -3.59 11.58
CA HIS A 320 -13.17 -3.63 10.53
C HIS A 320 -12.90 -4.82 9.62
N LYS A 321 -13.65 -5.92 9.78
CA LYS A 321 -13.42 -7.25 9.19
C LYS A 321 -12.12 -7.90 9.68
N THR A 322 -11.03 -7.15 9.76
CA THR A 322 -9.71 -7.54 10.27
C THR A 322 -9.21 -6.49 11.27
N PRO A 323 -8.32 -6.87 12.23
CA PRO A 323 -7.72 -5.94 13.17
C PRO A 323 -6.62 -5.12 12.50
N ARG A 324 -6.91 -3.86 12.16
CA ARG A 324 -6.02 -2.98 11.39
C ARG A 324 -5.06 -2.20 12.27
N ILE A 325 -3.82 -2.09 11.82
CA ILE A 325 -2.79 -1.27 12.49
C ILE A 325 -2.44 -0.09 11.57
N PRO A 326 -2.76 1.16 11.96
CA PRO A 326 -2.29 2.34 11.23
C PRO A 326 -0.76 2.46 11.28
N LYS A 327 -0.13 2.86 10.19
CA LYS A 327 1.32 3.14 10.17
C LYS A 327 1.69 4.21 11.20
N SER A 328 0.86 5.23 11.39
CA SER A 328 1.05 6.27 12.40
C SER A 328 1.12 5.71 13.83
N LEU A 329 0.26 4.76 14.16
CA LEU A 329 0.27 4.07 15.45
C LEU A 329 1.49 3.15 15.57
N LEU A 330 1.84 2.41 14.51
CA LEU A 330 3.03 1.58 14.49
C LEU A 330 4.29 2.42 14.74
N MET A 331 4.42 3.58 14.10
CA MET A 331 5.58 4.47 14.31
C MET A 331 5.72 4.93 15.77
N LYS A 332 4.63 5.16 16.48
CA LYS A 332 4.64 5.53 17.92
C LYS A 332 5.13 4.37 18.81
N HIS A 333 4.93 3.13 18.39
CA HIS A 333 5.28 1.91 19.14
C HIS A 333 6.33 1.04 18.43
N ARG A 334 7.18 1.67 17.60
CA ARG A 334 8.17 0.98 16.76
C ARG A 334 9.33 0.39 17.55
N GLU A 335 9.65 0.93 18.71
CA GLU A 335 10.81 0.53 19.53
C GLU A 335 10.74 -0.94 19.90
N GLY A 336 11.85 -1.64 19.69
CA GLY A 336 11.97 -3.08 20.00
C GLY A 336 11.26 -4.02 19.03
N LEU A 337 10.70 -3.49 17.91
CA LEU A 337 10.10 -4.28 16.85
C LEU A 337 11.00 -4.35 15.62
N ILE A 338 10.94 -5.47 14.92
CA ILE A 338 11.50 -5.68 13.58
C ILE A 338 10.32 -5.82 12.63
N LEU A 339 10.36 -5.10 11.52
CA LEU A 339 9.27 -5.02 10.54
C LEU A 339 9.67 -5.66 9.21
N GLY A 340 8.92 -6.65 8.76
CA GLY A 340 9.09 -7.35 7.48
C GLY A 340 7.99 -7.00 6.47
N SER A 341 8.34 -7.10 5.18
CA SER A 341 7.45 -6.73 4.06
C SER A 341 6.33 -7.75 3.78
N ALA A 342 6.34 -8.88 4.47
CA ALA A 342 5.37 -9.98 4.36
C ALA A 342 5.26 -10.61 2.96
N CYS A 343 4.13 -11.30 2.72
CA CYS A 343 3.82 -12.11 1.55
C CYS A 343 3.34 -11.26 0.33
N GLU A 344 2.66 -11.91 -0.60
CA GLU A 344 2.07 -11.27 -1.79
C GLU A 344 0.94 -10.28 -1.45
N ALA A 345 0.34 -10.38 -0.27
CA ALA A 345 -0.63 -9.40 0.24
C ALA A 345 0.05 -8.20 0.92
N GLY A 346 1.39 -8.20 1.03
CA GLY A 346 2.19 -7.10 1.56
C GLY A 346 2.24 -5.89 0.63
N GLU A 347 2.49 -4.71 1.21
CA GLU A 347 2.52 -3.45 0.47
C GLU A 347 3.58 -3.44 -0.65
N LEU A 348 4.79 -3.97 -0.37
CA LEU A 348 5.86 -4.02 -1.36
C LEU A 348 5.49 -4.89 -2.55
N TYR A 349 5.02 -6.12 -2.30
CA TYR A 349 4.68 -7.03 -3.37
C TYR A 349 3.55 -6.47 -4.24
N ARG A 350 2.53 -5.88 -3.62
CA ARG A 350 1.42 -5.20 -4.33
C ARG A 350 1.91 -4.00 -5.16
N ALA A 351 2.79 -3.18 -4.61
CA ALA A 351 3.38 -2.06 -5.35
C ALA A 351 4.18 -2.52 -6.57
N LEU A 352 4.87 -3.67 -6.47
CA LEU A 352 5.59 -4.26 -7.59
C LEU A 352 4.64 -4.84 -8.66
N LEU A 353 3.52 -5.46 -8.25
CA LEU A 353 2.47 -5.93 -9.16
C LEU A 353 1.81 -4.78 -9.91
N ASP A 354 1.50 -3.70 -9.19
CA ASP A 354 0.92 -2.48 -9.73
C ASP A 354 1.93 -1.63 -10.53
N GLU A 355 3.19 -2.07 -10.61
CA GLU A 355 4.27 -1.40 -11.32
C GLU A 355 4.40 0.08 -10.93
N LYS A 356 4.32 0.36 -9.62
CA LYS A 356 4.51 1.70 -9.07
C LYS A 356 5.87 2.30 -9.43
N SER A 357 5.97 3.63 -9.36
CA SER A 357 7.22 4.35 -9.63
C SER A 357 8.34 3.93 -8.69
N ASP A 358 9.58 4.07 -9.14
CA ASP A 358 10.77 3.76 -8.34
C ASP A 358 10.82 4.58 -7.05
N ALA A 359 10.34 5.83 -7.07
CA ALA A 359 10.25 6.69 -5.90
C ALA A 359 9.26 6.12 -4.85
N GLU A 360 8.10 5.64 -5.29
CA GLU A 360 7.11 5.03 -4.38
C GLU A 360 7.62 3.69 -3.84
N ILE A 361 8.25 2.86 -4.69
CA ILE A 361 8.88 1.61 -4.26
C ILE A 361 10.00 1.88 -3.24
N ALA A 362 10.84 2.89 -3.47
CA ALA A 362 11.90 3.29 -2.54
C ALA A 362 11.32 3.72 -1.17
N ARG A 363 10.25 4.51 -1.17
CA ARG A 363 9.54 4.90 0.05
C ARG A 363 9.05 3.68 0.83
N ILE A 364 8.44 2.72 0.14
CA ILE A 364 7.92 1.48 0.74
C ILE A 364 9.07 0.64 1.30
N VAL A 365 10.12 0.38 0.52
CA VAL A 365 11.29 -0.42 0.94
C VAL A 365 11.95 0.17 2.19
N ASN A 366 12.10 1.51 2.24
CA ASN A 366 12.72 2.19 3.39
C ASN A 366 11.91 2.05 4.68
N PHE A 367 10.61 1.81 4.60
CA PHE A 367 9.73 1.63 5.76
C PHE A 367 10.01 0.30 6.51
N TYR A 368 10.43 -0.75 5.80
CA TYR A 368 10.67 -2.08 6.34
C TYR A 368 12.13 -2.26 6.78
N ASP A 369 12.35 -3.11 7.79
CA ASP A 369 13.70 -3.50 8.25
C ASP A 369 14.29 -4.61 7.38
N TYR A 370 13.45 -5.53 6.89
CA TYR A 370 13.82 -6.57 5.95
C TYR A 370 12.72 -6.81 4.91
N LEU A 371 13.12 -7.39 3.80
CA LEU A 371 12.20 -7.77 2.72
C LEU A 371 12.02 -9.29 2.72
N GLU A 372 10.92 -9.76 2.17
CA GLU A 372 10.53 -11.16 2.19
C GLU A 372 10.29 -11.69 0.79
N ILE A 373 10.76 -12.90 0.54
CA ILE A 373 10.43 -13.72 -0.64
C ILE A 373 9.86 -15.05 -0.18
N GLN A 374 9.01 -15.64 -1.02
CA GLN A 374 8.37 -16.93 -0.72
C GLN A 374 8.59 -17.93 -1.87
N PRO A 375 8.44 -19.25 -1.60
CA PRO A 375 8.44 -20.27 -2.65
C PRO A 375 7.38 -19.93 -3.72
N THR A 376 7.72 -20.22 -4.97
CA THR A 376 6.80 -19.96 -6.09
C THR A 376 5.46 -20.71 -5.95
N GLY A 377 5.47 -21.86 -5.26
CA GLY A 377 4.27 -22.65 -4.97
C GLY A 377 3.19 -21.87 -4.25
N ASN A 378 3.56 -21.00 -3.29
CA ASN A 378 2.61 -20.18 -2.54
C ASN A 378 1.82 -19.20 -3.43
N ASN A 379 2.39 -18.83 -4.58
CA ASN A 379 1.86 -17.78 -5.45
C ASN A 379 1.34 -18.30 -6.80
N LEU A 380 1.24 -19.64 -7.00
CA LEU A 380 0.75 -20.21 -8.27
C LEU A 380 -0.67 -19.79 -8.64
N PHE A 381 -1.51 -19.52 -7.65
CA PHE A 381 -2.89 -19.04 -7.87
C PHE A 381 -2.93 -17.74 -8.68
N MET A 382 -1.86 -16.93 -8.66
CA MET A 382 -1.79 -15.67 -9.41
C MET A 382 -1.83 -15.89 -10.93
N ILE A 383 -1.28 -17.00 -11.43
CA ILE A 383 -1.22 -17.32 -12.87
C ILE A 383 -2.64 -17.46 -13.45
N HIS A 384 -3.61 -17.84 -12.62
CA HIS A 384 -5.00 -18.05 -13.02
C HIS A 384 -5.93 -16.92 -12.61
N SER A 385 -5.37 -15.83 -12.05
CA SER A 385 -6.15 -14.70 -11.56
C SER A 385 -6.37 -13.65 -12.65
N GLU A 386 -7.62 -13.47 -13.05
CA GLU A 386 -8.01 -12.38 -13.99
C GLU A 386 -7.65 -10.99 -13.51
N LYS A 387 -7.32 -10.83 -12.23
CA LYS A 387 -6.94 -9.54 -11.61
C LYS A 387 -5.44 -9.26 -11.64
N MET A 388 -4.63 -10.26 -12.02
CA MET A 388 -3.16 -10.18 -11.97
C MET A 388 -2.57 -10.39 -13.37
N GLU A 389 -2.91 -9.51 -14.30
CA GLU A 389 -2.57 -9.60 -15.73
C GLU A 389 -1.06 -9.69 -16.02
N ASN A 390 -0.21 -9.26 -15.06
CA ASN A 390 1.24 -9.26 -15.21
C ASN A 390 1.91 -10.59 -14.79
N ILE A 391 1.14 -11.57 -14.26
CA ILE A 391 1.65 -12.86 -13.80
C ILE A 391 0.99 -13.97 -14.61
N ASN A 392 1.69 -14.47 -15.62
CA ASN A 392 1.18 -15.48 -16.55
C ASN A 392 1.95 -16.80 -16.48
N SER A 393 3.04 -16.85 -15.73
CA SER A 393 3.92 -17.99 -15.64
C SER A 393 4.66 -18.07 -14.30
N VAL A 394 5.21 -19.26 -14.00
CA VAL A 394 6.11 -19.45 -12.84
C VAL A 394 7.34 -18.54 -12.94
N GLU A 395 7.82 -18.27 -14.15
CA GLU A 395 8.96 -17.37 -14.38
C GLU A 395 8.63 -15.93 -13.93
N ASP A 396 7.41 -15.45 -14.11
CA ASP A 396 6.98 -14.12 -13.65
C ASP A 396 7.02 -14.04 -12.12
N ILE A 397 6.56 -15.09 -11.43
CA ILE A 397 6.66 -15.19 -9.96
C ILE A 397 8.13 -15.18 -9.51
N GLN A 398 8.99 -15.92 -10.19
CA GLN A 398 10.43 -15.93 -9.91
C GLN A 398 11.05 -14.55 -10.16
N ASN A 399 10.61 -13.84 -11.19
CA ASN A 399 11.07 -12.48 -11.49
C ASN A 399 10.67 -11.49 -10.41
N MET A 400 9.48 -11.64 -9.81
CA MET A 400 9.09 -10.88 -8.63
C MET A 400 10.05 -11.09 -7.46
N ASN A 401 10.35 -12.35 -7.13
CA ASN A 401 11.33 -12.67 -6.09
C ASN A 401 12.73 -12.08 -6.41
N ARG A 402 13.21 -12.22 -7.65
CA ARG A 402 14.49 -11.63 -8.09
C ARG A 402 14.49 -10.11 -7.94
N ARG A 403 13.37 -9.45 -8.25
CA ARG A 403 13.23 -8.00 -8.10
C ARG A 403 13.30 -7.57 -6.64
N ILE A 404 12.65 -8.30 -5.72
CA ILE A 404 12.74 -8.05 -4.28
C ILE A 404 14.18 -8.23 -3.77
N VAL A 405 14.88 -9.29 -4.21
CA VAL A 405 16.29 -9.50 -3.85
C VAL A 405 17.16 -8.31 -4.30
N LYS A 406 17.00 -7.85 -5.55
CA LYS A 406 17.72 -6.67 -6.06
C LYS A 406 17.42 -5.40 -5.25
N LEU A 407 16.17 -5.19 -4.85
CA LEU A 407 15.82 -4.07 -3.97
C LEU A 407 16.49 -4.19 -2.61
N GLY A 408 16.57 -5.40 -2.04
CA GLY A 408 17.31 -5.63 -0.81
C GLY A 408 18.79 -5.24 -0.95
N GLU A 409 19.45 -5.63 -2.03
CA GLU A 409 20.82 -5.24 -2.32
C GLU A 409 20.97 -3.72 -2.50
N GLN A 410 20.10 -3.12 -3.30
CA GLN A 410 20.10 -1.68 -3.60
C GLN A 410 19.92 -0.80 -2.35
N PHE A 411 19.02 -1.20 -1.46
CA PHE A 411 18.67 -0.44 -0.25
C PHE A 411 19.37 -0.94 1.01
N ASN A 412 20.31 -1.90 0.88
CA ASN A 412 21.02 -2.53 1.99
C ASN A 412 20.05 -3.08 3.06
N LYS A 413 19.01 -3.79 2.61
CA LYS A 413 18.02 -4.47 3.46
C LYS A 413 18.24 -5.97 3.38
N PRO A 414 18.22 -6.69 4.51
CA PRO A 414 18.17 -8.15 4.50
C PRO A 414 16.97 -8.65 3.69
N VAL A 415 17.17 -9.73 2.93
CA VAL A 415 16.08 -10.44 2.27
C VAL A 415 15.98 -11.83 2.89
N VAL A 416 14.79 -12.18 3.38
CA VAL A 416 14.52 -13.42 4.08
C VAL A 416 13.60 -14.29 3.23
N ALA A 417 13.96 -15.56 3.05
CA ALA A 417 13.06 -16.54 2.46
C ALA A 417 12.18 -17.16 3.56
N THR A 418 10.88 -17.02 3.46
CA THR A 418 9.89 -17.62 4.36
C THR A 418 9.01 -18.60 3.60
N CYS A 419 8.36 -19.53 4.31
CA CYS A 419 7.52 -20.55 3.70
C CYS A 419 6.02 -20.30 3.93
N ASP A 420 5.67 -19.34 4.77
CA ASP A 420 4.26 -19.02 5.08
C ASP A 420 3.45 -20.27 5.50
N VAL A 421 3.95 -20.95 6.52
CA VAL A 421 3.44 -22.27 6.92
C VAL A 421 2.12 -22.13 7.68
N HIS A 422 1.06 -22.79 7.17
CA HIS A 422 -0.29 -22.79 7.74
C HIS A 422 -0.71 -24.16 8.30
N PHE A 423 -0.02 -25.22 7.93
CA PHE A 423 -0.27 -26.58 8.39
C PHE A 423 1.02 -27.36 8.60
N LEU A 424 0.95 -28.45 9.38
CA LEU A 424 2.10 -29.25 9.78
C LEU A 424 2.39 -30.42 8.84
N ASP A 425 1.35 -31.07 8.37
CA ASP A 425 1.43 -32.24 7.49
C ASP A 425 0.71 -31.96 6.17
N PRO A 426 1.22 -32.45 5.01
CA PRO A 426 0.61 -32.18 3.69
C PRO A 426 -0.86 -32.61 3.58
N ALA A 427 -1.28 -33.60 4.40
CA ALA A 427 -2.69 -34.04 4.43
C ALA A 427 -3.66 -32.97 5.00
N ASP A 428 -3.13 -31.97 5.69
CA ASP A 428 -3.93 -30.91 6.31
C ASP A 428 -4.26 -29.78 5.32
N GLU A 429 -3.68 -29.79 4.10
CA GLU A 429 -3.93 -28.79 3.05
C GLU A 429 -5.41 -28.69 2.63
N VAL A 430 -6.20 -29.71 2.91
CA VAL A 430 -7.61 -29.79 2.52
C VAL A 430 -8.57 -29.11 3.49
N TYR A 431 -8.09 -28.60 4.61
CA TYR A 431 -8.85 -27.90 5.64
C TYR A 431 -8.61 -26.41 5.58
#